data_445c95f9765f6e4910769e64e2762bff
#
_entry.id   445c95f9765f6e4910769e64e2762bff
#
_cell.length_a   1.000
_cell.length_b   1.000
_cell.length_c   1.000
_cell.angle_alpha   90.00
_cell.angle_beta   90.00
_cell.angle_gamma   90.00
#
_symmetry.space_group_name_H-M   'P 1'
#
loop_
_entity.id
_entity.type
_entity.pdbx_description
1 polymer ?
#
loop_
_entity_poly.entity_id
_entity_poly.type
_entity_poly.pdbx_seq_one_letter_code
_entity_poly.pdbx_strand_id
1 'polypeptide(L)'
;DPLTDDALTGGYRVWQRKRGHRYSIDDVLTAHEACLALPGASHYIDLGCGLGSVLLMVAYKLPATRALGVEAQEVSYALAERNVARNGQAQRIALRHGDLRGLRAGSARDEVLAAVGAPGGADLLSGTPPYMPVGTSTPSPDAQRAHARVELRGGIEDYLATMGALLGVGGRAVVCGDARTPERAAAGAAAAGLTPLRRLDAIPREGAQALFSVWTLGRTLDLPPETVCATDRFVARDADGQRTSAYRALRSFFDLDPRPPHDIT
;
A
#
# COMPACT_ATOMS: atom_id res chain seq x y z
N ASP A 1 -20.14 -1.92 -14.79
CA ASP A 1 -19.03 -2.83 -15.08
C ASP A 1 -19.15 -4.05 -14.18
N PRO A 2 -19.15 -5.29 -14.73
CA PRO A 2 -19.28 -6.49 -13.91
C PRO A 2 -18.10 -6.63 -12.94
N LEU A 3 -18.39 -7.21 -11.78
CA LEU A 3 -17.38 -7.55 -10.78
C LEU A 3 -16.81 -8.93 -11.06
N THR A 4 -15.51 -9.10 -10.79
CA THR A 4 -14.85 -10.40 -10.68
C THR A 4 -14.64 -10.72 -9.21
N ASP A 5 -14.57 -12.01 -8.92
CA ASP A 5 -14.31 -12.56 -7.60
C ASP A 5 -12.91 -13.19 -7.60
N ASP A 6 -11.95 -12.52 -6.97
CA ASP A 6 -10.55 -12.91 -7.05
C ASP A 6 -10.00 -13.28 -5.66
N ALA A 7 -9.09 -14.26 -5.63
CA ALA A 7 -8.33 -14.59 -4.42
C ALA A 7 -7.39 -13.43 -4.07
N LEU A 8 -7.27 -13.12 -2.77
CA LEU A 8 -6.41 -12.05 -2.27
C LEU A 8 -5.30 -12.57 -1.36
N THR A 9 -5.65 -13.32 -0.31
CA THR A 9 -4.70 -13.89 0.66
C THR A 9 -5.39 -14.94 1.50
N GLY A 10 -4.77 -16.11 1.72
CA GLY A 10 -5.39 -17.23 2.43
C GLY A 10 -6.80 -17.50 1.92
N GLY A 11 -7.78 -17.51 2.81
CA GLY A 11 -9.19 -17.62 2.45
C GLY A 11 -9.87 -16.33 2.02
N TYR A 12 -9.17 -15.17 2.04
CA TYR A 12 -9.77 -13.87 1.71
C TYR A 12 -9.91 -13.69 0.21
N ARG A 13 -11.01 -13.08 -0.18
CA ARG A 13 -11.34 -12.81 -1.58
C ARG A 13 -11.81 -11.36 -1.73
N VAL A 14 -11.63 -10.79 -2.91
CA VAL A 14 -12.06 -9.42 -3.22
C VAL A 14 -12.91 -9.38 -4.48
N TRP A 15 -13.95 -8.57 -4.41
CA TRP A 15 -14.64 -8.08 -5.58
C TRP A 15 -13.91 -6.88 -6.14
N GLN A 16 -13.66 -6.92 -7.44
CA GLN A 16 -13.10 -5.81 -8.18
C GLN A 16 -13.76 -5.69 -9.56
N ARG A 17 -13.79 -4.49 -10.10
CA ARG A 17 -14.38 -4.23 -11.41
C ARG A 17 -13.53 -4.90 -12.49
N LYS A 18 -14.17 -5.57 -13.46
CA LYS A 18 -13.49 -6.25 -14.56
C LYS A 18 -12.64 -5.29 -15.40
N ARG A 19 -13.14 -4.07 -15.64
CA ARG A 19 -12.49 -3.02 -16.44
C ARG A 19 -12.00 -1.85 -15.60
N GLY A 20 -12.19 -1.87 -14.28
CA GLY A 20 -11.72 -0.85 -13.35
C GLY A 20 -10.25 -0.99 -12.97
N HIS A 21 -9.86 -0.28 -11.92
CA HIS A 21 -8.58 -0.52 -11.26
C HIS A 21 -8.64 -1.84 -10.48
N ARG A 22 -7.57 -2.63 -10.61
CA ARG A 22 -7.45 -3.95 -9.98
C ARG A 22 -6.16 -3.97 -9.17
N TYR A 23 -6.17 -4.70 -8.06
CA TYR A 23 -4.95 -4.87 -7.28
C TYR A 23 -3.86 -5.56 -8.11
N SER A 24 -2.62 -5.25 -7.83
CA SER A 24 -1.47 -5.76 -8.57
C SER A 24 -0.27 -6.05 -7.66
N ILE A 25 0.90 -6.29 -8.23
CA ILE A 25 2.09 -6.71 -7.48
C ILE A 25 2.61 -5.62 -6.53
N ASP A 26 2.37 -4.35 -6.83
CA ASP A 26 2.70 -3.23 -5.95
C ASP A 26 1.91 -3.26 -4.64
N ASP A 27 0.60 -3.58 -4.68
CA ASP A 27 -0.19 -3.83 -3.47
C ASP A 27 0.38 -4.98 -2.64
N VAL A 28 0.72 -6.11 -3.31
CA VAL A 28 1.23 -7.30 -2.61
C VAL A 28 2.59 -7.03 -1.96
N LEU A 29 3.49 -6.33 -2.65
CA LEU A 29 4.80 -5.97 -2.10
C LEU A 29 4.68 -4.92 -0.99
N THR A 30 3.78 -3.93 -1.14
CA THR A 30 3.53 -2.93 -0.08
C THR A 30 2.98 -3.60 1.18
N ALA A 31 2.02 -4.52 1.05
CA ALA A 31 1.50 -5.28 2.17
C ALA A 31 2.56 -6.17 2.82
N HIS A 32 3.42 -6.82 2.02
CA HIS A 32 4.53 -7.65 2.50
C HIS A 32 5.51 -6.83 3.33
N GLU A 33 6.00 -5.72 2.79
CA GLU A 33 6.93 -4.83 3.49
C GLU A 33 6.31 -4.23 4.75
N ALA A 34 5.01 -3.89 4.72
CA ALA A 34 4.30 -3.41 5.90
C ALA A 34 4.27 -4.45 7.03
N CYS A 35 3.98 -5.71 6.70
CA CYS A 35 3.99 -6.80 7.69
C CYS A 35 5.39 -7.06 8.28
N LEU A 36 6.45 -6.93 7.46
CA LEU A 36 7.82 -7.10 7.91
C LEU A 36 8.35 -5.90 8.70
N ALA A 37 7.91 -4.69 8.37
CA ALA A 37 8.36 -3.45 9.00
C ALA A 37 7.99 -3.39 10.49
N LEU A 38 6.80 -3.87 10.85
CA LEU A 38 6.33 -3.91 12.24
C LEU A 38 5.37 -5.09 12.49
N PRO A 39 5.89 -6.31 12.68
CA PRO A 39 5.07 -7.52 12.87
C PRO A 39 4.13 -7.47 14.09
N GLY A 40 4.45 -6.63 15.07
CA GLY A 40 3.65 -6.44 16.29
C GLY A 40 2.72 -5.23 16.26
N ALA A 41 2.46 -4.63 15.10
CA ALA A 41 1.59 -3.46 15.00
C ALA A 41 0.18 -3.76 15.54
N SER A 42 -0.31 -2.87 16.40
CA SER A 42 -1.65 -2.93 16.97
C SER A 42 -2.63 -1.95 16.29
N HIS A 43 -2.11 -0.88 15.70
CA HIS A 43 -2.89 0.20 15.10
C HIS A 43 -2.37 0.51 13.70
N TYR A 44 -3.18 0.22 12.70
CA TYR A 44 -2.79 0.32 11.29
C TYR A 44 -3.73 1.22 10.49
N ILE A 45 -3.18 2.09 9.64
CA ILE A 45 -3.95 2.91 8.70
C ILE A 45 -3.40 2.72 7.29
N ASP A 46 -4.29 2.41 6.34
CA ASP A 46 -3.99 2.32 4.91
C ASP A 46 -4.55 3.55 4.18
N LEU A 47 -3.65 4.38 3.65
CA LEU A 47 -3.98 5.62 2.96
C LEU A 47 -4.21 5.36 1.48
N GLY A 48 -5.37 5.80 0.95
CA GLY A 48 -5.78 5.51 -0.41
C GLY A 48 -6.01 4.00 -0.62
N CYS A 49 -6.72 3.36 0.30
CA CYS A 49 -6.83 1.91 0.37
C CYS A 49 -7.51 1.25 -0.84
N GLY A 50 -8.03 2.04 -1.78
CA GLY A 50 -8.68 1.54 -2.97
C GLY A 50 -9.84 0.61 -2.66
N LEU A 51 -9.80 -0.60 -3.20
CA LEU A 51 -10.78 -1.67 -2.92
C LEU A 51 -10.46 -2.46 -1.64
N GLY A 52 -9.42 -2.07 -0.90
CA GLY A 52 -9.01 -2.69 0.36
C GLY A 52 -7.98 -3.82 0.22
N SER A 53 -7.23 -3.90 -0.88
CA SER A 53 -6.27 -4.98 -1.14
C SER A 53 -5.14 -5.03 -0.11
N VAL A 54 -4.39 -3.94 0.05
CA VAL A 54 -3.29 -3.84 1.03
C VAL A 54 -3.84 -3.97 2.45
N LEU A 55 -4.91 -3.23 2.75
CA LEU A 55 -5.60 -3.23 4.05
C LEU A 55 -5.94 -4.65 4.52
N LEU A 56 -6.56 -5.45 3.66
CA LEU A 56 -6.98 -6.82 3.99
C LEU A 56 -5.80 -7.79 4.09
N MET A 57 -4.78 -7.66 3.22
CA MET A 57 -3.58 -8.50 3.29
C MET A 57 -2.81 -8.26 4.59
N VAL A 58 -2.61 -7.00 5.00
CA VAL A 58 -1.97 -6.66 6.27
C VAL A 58 -2.82 -7.15 7.45
N ALA A 59 -4.13 -6.90 7.43
CA ALA A 59 -5.02 -7.36 8.48
C ALA A 59 -5.09 -8.90 8.60
N TYR A 60 -4.88 -9.64 7.52
CA TYR A 60 -4.77 -11.09 7.54
C TYR A 60 -3.51 -11.56 8.25
N LYS A 61 -2.36 -10.96 7.94
CA LYS A 61 -1.06 -11.35 8.54
C LYS A 61 -0.86 -10.82 9.95
N LEU A 62 -1.51 -9.71 10.31
CA LEU A 62 -1.48 -9.09 11.63
C LEU A 62 -2.86 -9.17 12.31
N PRO A 63 -3.30 -10.34 12.78
CA PRO A 63 -4.68 -10.56 13.22
C PRO A 63 -5.07 -9.79 14.50
N ALA A 64 -4.11 -9.33 15.29
CA ALA A 64 -4.37 -8.51 16.49
C ALA A 64 -4.56 -7.02 16.16
N THR A 65 -4.29 -6.59 14.93
CA THR A 65 -4.30 -5.17 14.53
C THR A 65 -5.73 -4.63 14.40
N ARG A 66 -6.00 -3.45 14.95
CA ARG A 66 -7.12 -2.59 14.57
C ARG A 66 -6.70 -1.76 13.36
N ALA A 67 -7.51 -1.76 12.32
CA ALA A 67 -7.14 -1.12 11.06
C ALA A 67 -8.19 -0.09 10.60
N LEU A 68 -7.73 0.89 9.83
CA LEU A 68 -8.57 1.87 9.14
C LEU A 68 -8.09 2.03 7.70
N GLY A 69 -8.99 1.89 6.74
CA GLY A 69 -8.76 2.28 5.35
C GLY A 69 -9.34 3.66 5.07
N VAL A 70 -8.57 4.51 4.39
CA VAL A 70 -9.04 5.82 3.92
C VAL A 70 -9.07 5.80 2.41
N GLU A 71 -10.21 6.13 1.80
CA GLU A 71 -10.37 6.15 0.33
C GLU A 71 -11.22 7.35 -0.11
N ALA A 72 -10.73 8.08 -1.12
CA ALA A 72 -11.38 9.27 -1.62
C ALA A 72 -12.35 9.03 -2.77
N GLN A 73 -12.21 7.91 -3.49
CA GLN A 73 -13.10 7.56 -4.59
C GLN A 73 -14.29 6.74 -4.09
N GLU A 74 -15.49 7.25 -4.30
CA GLU A 74 -16.74 6.59 -3.89
C GLU A 74 -16.85 5.14 -4.41
N VAL A 75 -16.50 4.90 -5.68
CA VAL A 75 -16.55 3.56 -6.29
C VAL A 75 -15.59 2.59 -5.61
N SER A 76 -14.36 3.04 -5.32
CA SER A 76 -13.34 2.23 -4.64
C SER A 76 -13.71 2.02 -3.18
N TYR A 77 -14.18 3.06 -2.50
CA TYR A 77 -14.66 3.00 -1.12
C TYR A 77 -15.81 1.98 -0.96
N ALA A 78 -16.83 2.04 -1.82
CA ALA A 78 -17.94 1.09 -1.79
C ALA A 78 -17.48 -0.36 -2.05
N LEU A 79 -16.43 -0.58 -2.86
CA LEU A 79 -15.82 -1.89 -3.03
C LEU A 79 -15.06 -2.32 -1.77
N ALA A 80 -14.34 -1.41 -1.10
CA ALA A 80 -13.64 -1.71 0.15
C ALA A 80 -14.63 -2.15 1.24
N GLU A 81 -15.76 -1.44 1.41
CA GLU A 81 -16.82 -1.82 2.37
C GLU A 81 -17.33 -3.25 2.12
N ARG A 82 -17.64 -3.56 0.86
CA ARG A 82 -18.09 -4.90 0.47
C ARG A 82 -17.02 -5.96 0.72
N ASN A 83 -15.76 -5.66 0.44
CA ASN A 83 -14.65 -6.58 0.61
C ASN A 83 -14.32 -6.82 2.09
N VAL A 84 -14.34 -5.79 2.92
CA VAL A 84 -14.18 -5.91 4.37
C VAL A 84 -15.30 -6.76 4.98
N ALA A 85 -16.55 -6.46 4.63
CA ALA A 85 -17.72 -7.22 5.11
C ALA A 85 -17.68 -8.68 4.67
N ARG A 86 -17.36 -8.94 3.39
CA ARG A 86 -17.25 -10.29 2.81
C ARG A 86 -16.26 -11.18 3.55
N ASN A 87 -15.14 -10.61 3.98
CA ASN A 87 -14.08 -11.34 4.68
C ASN A 87 -14.28 -11.37 6.20
N GLY A 88 -15.45 -10.93 6.71
CA GLY A 88 -15.77 -10.95 8.13
C GLY A 88 -14.93 -10.01 8.98
N GLN A 89 -14.37 -8.94 8.39
CA GLN A 89 -13.40 -8.07 9.08
C GLN A 89 -13.99 -6.77 9.63
N ALA A 90 -15.28 -6.53 9.48
CA ALA A 90 -15.95 -5.27 9.88
C ALA A 90 -15.83 -4.94 11.38
N GLN A 91 -15.54 -5.93 12.24
CA GLN A 91 -15.35 -5.70 13.68
C GLN A 91 -14.00 -5.04 14.04
N ARG A 92 -12.99 -5.17 13.18
CA ARG A 92 -11.64 -4.66 13.44
C ARG A 92 -11.07 -3.76 12.34
N ILE A 93 -11.75 -3.68 11.19
CA ILE A 93 -11.39 -2.77 10.09
C ILE A 93 -12.51 -1.75 9.94
N ALA A 94 -12.17 -0.49 10.21
CA ALA A 94 -13.01 0.66 9.89
C ALA A 94 -12.65 1.21 8.50
N LEU A 95 -13.57 1.94 7.89
CA LEU A 95 -13.34 2.63 6.62
C LEU A 95 -13.79 4.09 6.73
N ARG A 96 -13.04 5.00 6.12
CA ARG A 96 -13.37 6.42 6.01
C ARG A 96 -13.39 6.84 4.55
N HIS A 97 -14.53 7.34 4.08
CA HIS A 97 -14.60 8.01 2.79
C HIS A 97 -14.06 9.43 2.94
N GLY A 98 -12.99 9.77 2.22
CA GLY A 98 -12.38 11.10 2.28
C GLY A 98 -10.97 11.16 1.69
N ASP A 99 -10.51 12.40 1.51
CA ASP A 99 -9.18 12.70 0.98
C ASP A 99 -8.14 12.67 2.13
N LEU A 100 -7.08 11.89 1.95
CA LEU A 100 -6.00 11.74 2.92
C LEU A 100 -5.31 13.07 3.29
N ARG A 101 -5.30 14.04 2.35
CA ARG A 101 -4.68 15.36 2.58
C ARG A 101 -5.36 16.15 3.68
N GLY A 102 -6.64 15.89 3.92
CA GLY A 102 -7.41 16.48 5.02
C GLY A 102 -7.08 15.91 6.41
N LEU A 103 -6.25 14.85 6.49
CA LEU A 103 -5.93 14.15 7.75
C LEU A 103 -4.65 14.64 8.43
N ARG A 104 -4.03 15.69 7.93
CA ARG A 104 -2.73 16.17 8.43
C ARG A 104 -2.83 16.93 9.76
N ALA A 105 -4.02 17.48 10.07
CA ALA A 105 -4.27 18.26 11.27
C ALA A 105 -5.76 18.31 11.62
N GLY A 106 -6.09 18.85 12.81
CA GLY A 106 -7.45 19.11 13.26
C GLY A 106 -8.27 17.86 13.57
N SER A 107 -9.60 18.03 13.71
CA SER A 107 -10.49 16.95 14.15
C SER A 107 -10.46 15.71 13.25
N ALA A 108 -10.29 15.89 11.94
CA ALA A 108 -10.23 14.76 11.00
C ALA A 108 -9.02 13.84 11.25
N ARG A 109 -7.87 14.41 11.64
CA ARG A 109 -6.70 13.64 12.10
C ARG A 109 -7.02 12.88 13.38
N ASP A 110 -7.58 13.56 14.36
CA ASP A 110 -7.86 12.97 15.67
C ASP A 110 -8.92 11.87 15.58
N GLU A 111 -9.92 12.03 14.72
CA GLU A 111 -10.96 11.03 14.44
C GLU A 111 -10.37 9.73 13.86
N VAL A 112 -9.47 9.80 12.87
CA VAL A 112 -8.87 8.59 12.27
C VAL A 112 -7.95 7.87 13.25
N LEU A 113 -7.21 8.61 14.08
CA LEU A 113 -6.38 8.03 15.13
C LEU A 113 -7.22 7.39 16.25
N ALA A 114 -8.31 8.04 16.64
CA ALA A 114 -9.26 7.48 17.61
C ALA A 114 -9.94 6.21 17.07
N ALA A 115 -10.28 6.17 15.78
CA ALA A 115 -10.92 5.02 15.15
C ALA A 115 -10.08 3.73 15.23
N VAL A 116 -8.76 3.85 15.21
CA VAL A 116 -7.84 2.71 15.43
C VAL A 116 -7.41 2.55 16.89
N GLY A 117 -7.79 3.48 17.78
CA GLY A 117 -7.42 3.44 19.20
C GLY A 117 -6.02 3.99 19.49
N ALA A 118 -5.47 4.83 18.64
CA ALA A 118 -4.10 5.35 18.70
C ALA A 118 -4.04 6.89 18.73
N PRO A 119 -4.56 7.58 19.75
CA PRO A 119 -4.63 9.05 19.78
C PRO A 119 -3.24 9.73 19.71
N GLY A 120 -2.17 9.02 20.08
CA GLY A 120 -0.77 9.48 19.99
C GLY A 120 -0.10 9.26 18.63
N GLY A 121 -0.77 8.58 17.70
CA GLY A 121 -0.26 8.21 16.38
C GLY A 121 -0.33 6.70 16.13
N ALA A 122 -0.51 6.32 14.88
CA ALA A 122 -0.60 4.93 14.48
C ALA A 122 0.77 4.23 14.46
N ASP A 123 0.78 2.92 14.73
CA ASP A 123 2.01 2.12 14.74
C ASP A 123 2.49 1.83 13.31
N LEU A 124 1.55 1.60 12.41
CA LEU A 124 1.85 1.21 11.02
C LEU A 124 0.98 2.00 10.06
N LEU A 125 1.61 2.51 9.02
CA LEU A 125 0.92 3.18 7.91
C LEU A 125 1.34 2.53 6.59
N SER A 126 0.41 2.42 5.64
CA SER A 126 0.72 2.05 4.26
C SER A 126 0.04 2.97 3.26
N GLY A 127 0.50 2.90 2.00
CA GLY A 127 -0.14 3.57 0.89
C GLY A 127 0.48 3.21 -0.45
N THR A 128 -0.37 3.17 -1.46
CA THR A 128 0.00 2.91 -2.86
C THR A 128 -0.43 4.10 -3.74
N PRO A 129 0.30 5.25 -3.68
CA PRO A 129 -0.03 6.43 -4.46
C PRO A 129 0.03 6.16 -5.96
N PRO A 130 -0.71 6.92 -6.77
CA PRO A 130 -0.53 6.91 -8.22
C PRO A 130 0.87 7.39 -8.60
N TYR A 131 1.42 6.92 -9.73
CA TYR A 131 2.80 7.21 -10.16
C TYR A 131 2.91 8.21 -11.31
N MET A 132 1.80 8.57 -11.95
CA MET A 132 1.82 9.39 -13.16
C MET A 132 1.47 10.84 -12.82
N PRO A 133 2.41 11.79 -12.90
CA PRO A 133 2.10 13.20 -12.73
C PRO A 133 1.04 13.68 -13.73
N VAL A 134 0.23 14.64 -13.31
CA VAL A 134 -0.80 15.23 -14.17
C VAL A 134 -0.15 15.81 -15.43
N GLY A 135 -0.71 15.48 -16.61
CA GLY A 135 -0.21 15.98 -17.90
C GLY A 135 0.89 15.13 -18.54
N THR A 136 1.41 14.09 -17.87
CA THR A 136 2.45 13.20 -18.43
C THR A 136 1.87 12.03 -19.24
N SER A 137 0.58 11.78 -19.15
CA SER A 137 -0.12 10.69 -19.87
C SER A 137 -1.57 11.08 -20.16
N THR A 138 -2.17 10.42 -21.15
CA THR A 138 -3.62 10.51 -21.39
C THR A 138 -4.35 9.72 -20.30
N PRO A 139 -5.18 10.36 -19.46
CA PRO A 139 -5.94 9.66 -18.44
C PRO A 139 -6.86 8.59 -19.04
N SER A 140 -7.07 7.51 -18.32
CA SER A 140 -8.07 6.51 -18.69
C SER A 140 -9.47 7.14 -18.77
N PRO A 141 -10.34 6.76 -19.74
CA PRO A 141 -11.73 7.19 -19.73
C PRO A 141 -12.52 6.64 -18.52
N ASP A 142 -12.05 5.58 -17.89
CA ASP A 142 -12.60 5.08 -16.64
C ASP A 142 -12.04 5.90 -15.46
N ALA A 143 -12.91 6.60 -14.74
CA ALA A 143 -12.54 7.49 -13.65
C ALA A 143 -11.79 6.76 -12.51
N GLN A 144 -12.17 5.51 -12.16
CA GLN A 144 -11.49 4.74 -11.15
C GLN A 144 -10.03 4.46 -11.53
N ARG A 145 -9.80 4.07 -12.80
CA ARG A 145 -8.44 3.84 -13.31
C ARG A 145 -7.63 5.12 -13.45
N ALA A 146 -8.28 6.21 -13.85
CA ALA A 146 -7.62 7.52 -13.99
C ALA A 146 -7.04 7.96 -12.63
N HIS A 147 -7.87 7.98 -11.59
CA HIS A 147 -7.45 8.36 -10.24
C HIS A 147 -6.45 7.41 -9.59
N ALA A 148 -6.50 6.12 -9.91
CA ALA A 148 -5.56 5.14 -9.38
C ALA A 148 -4.17 5.21 -10.05
N ARG A 149 -4.03 5.89 -11.19
CA ARG A 149 -2.79 5.96 -11.95
C ARG A 149 -2.19 7.36 -12.04
N VAL A 150 -3.05 8.37 -12.13
CA VAL A 150 -2.66 9.78 -12.31
C VAL A 150 -2.85 10.51 -10.98
N GLU A 151 -1.90 11.35 -10.62
CA GLU A 151 -1.83 12.11 -9.36
C GLU A 151 -2.88 13.23 -9.26
N LEU A 152 -4.14 12.92 -9.64
CA LEU A 152 -5.26 13.89 -9.66
C LEU A 152 -5.63 14.38 -8.25
N ARG A 153 -5.28 13.61 -7.21
CA ARG A 153 -5.51 13.93 -5.79
C ARG A 153 -4.21 13.87 -4.99
N GLY A 154 -3.08 14.22 -5.59
CA GLY A 154 -1.76 14.19 -4.99
C GLY A 154 -0.98 12.93 -5.36
N GLY A 155 0.34 13.02 -5.19
CA GLY A 155 1.31 11.97 -5.42
C GLY A 155 1.95 11.47 -4.13
N ILE A 156 3.13 10.85 -4.26
CA ILE A 156 3.86 10.26 -3.14
C ILE A 156 4.15 11.28 -2.02
N GLU A 157 4.40 12.54 -2.37
CA GLU A 157 4.68 13.61 -1.41
C GLU A 157 3.49 13.86 -0.48
N ASP A 158 2.25 13.80 -1.01
CA ASP A 158 1.03 13.98 -0.22
C ASP A 158 0.81 12.80 0.74
N TYR A 159 1.09 11.58 0.30
CA TYR A 159 1.04 10.40 1.16
C TYR A 159 2.07 10.51 2.29
N LEU A 160 3.31 10.83 1.97
CA LEU A 160 4.38 10.99 2.96
C LEU A 160 4.07 12.11 3.97
N ALA A 161 3.58 13.26 3.52
CA ALA A 161 3.17 14.34 4.41
C ALA A 161 2.05 13.90 5.39
N THR A 162 1.09 13.12 4.90
CA THR A 162 0.02 12.58 5.75
C THR A 162 0.55 11.49 6.69
N MET A 163 1.45 10.64 6.21
CA MET A 163 2.14 9.63 7.04
C MET A 163 2.93 10.30 8.17
N GLY A 164 3.69 11.36 7.89
CA GLY A 164 4.41 12.12 8.92
C GLY A 164 3.51 12.69 10.00
N ALA A 165 2.29 13.12 9.64
CA ALA A 165 1.31 13.66 10.57
C ALA A 165 0.61 12.60 11.44
N LEU A 166 0.48 11.36 10.95
CA LEU A 166 -0.26 10.28 11.60
C LEU A 166 0.62 9.26 12.33
N LEU A 167 1.92 9.18 11.98
CA LEU A 167 2.81 8.15 12.53
C LEU A 167 3.15 8.41 13.99
N GLY A 168 2.95 7.41 14.83
CA GLY A 168 3.31 7.41 16.24
C GLY A 168 4.81 7.20 16.49
N VAL A 169 5.21 7.34 17.75
CA VAL A 169 6.59 7.09 18.20
C VAL A 169 6.93 5.60 17.95
N GLY A 170 8.10 5.33 17.37
CA GLY A 170 8.54 3.98 17.04
C GLY A 170 7.80 3.32 15.87
N GLY A 171 6.82 4.02 15.29
CA GLY A 171 6.01 3.51 14.18
C GLY A 171 6.78 3.37 12.87
N ARG A 172 6.13 2.71 11.90
CA ARG A 172 6.66 2.50 10.53
C ARG A 172 5.63 2.93 9.49
N ALA A 173 6.12 3.60 8.45
CA ALA A 173 5.34 3.92 7.26
C ALA A 173 5.90 3.16 6.05
N VAL A 174 5.01 2.63 5.21
CA VAL A 174 5.40 1.88 4.00
C VAL A 174 4.63 2.46 2.81
N VAL A 175 5.37 2.91 1.80
CA VAL A 175 4.77 3.54 0.61
C VAL A 175 5.47 3.05 -0.64
N CYS A 176 4.72 2.81 -1.71
CA CYS A 176 5.33 2.57 -3.01
C CYS A 176 5.39 3.87 -3.85
N GLY A 177 6.31 3.90 -4.80
CA GLY A 177 6.51 5.03 -5.70
C GLY A 177 7.24 4.62 -6.97
N ASP A 178 7.26 5.51 -7.97
CA ASP A 178 7.96 5.27 -9.23
C ASP A 178 9.47 5.08 -8.99
N ALA A 179 10.02 3.95 -9.43
CA ALA A 179 11.45 3.68 -9.29
C ALA A 179 12.34 4.60 -10.14
N ARG A 180 11.78 5.27 -11.14
CA ARG A 180 12.48 6.19 -12.03
C ARG A 180 12.71 7.57 -11.41
N THR A 181 11.98 7.92 -10.36
CA THR A 181 12.05 9.21 -9.66
C THR A 181 12.18 9.03 -8.15
N PRO A 182 13.22 8.28 -7.68
CA PRO A 182 13.38 7.96 -6.25
C PRO A 182 13.62 9.20 -5.38
N GLU A 183 14.13 10.28 -6.01
CA GLU A 183 14.34 11.57 -5.35
C GLU A 183 13.03 12.19 -4.84
N ARG A 184 11.88 11.94 -5.46
CA ARG A 184 10.56 12.40 -5.00
C ARG A 184 10.21 11.77 -3.64
N ALA A 185 10.43 10.45 -3.52
CA ALA A 185 10.20 9.74 -2.26
C ALA A 185 11.13 10.26 -1.15
N ALA A 186 12.43 10.44 -1.47
CA ALA A 186 13.40 10.91 -0.50
C ALA A 186 13.13 12.36 -0.05
N ALA A 187 12.84 13.27 -0.97
CA ALA A 187 12.51 14.65 -0.67
C ALA A 187 11.19 14.78 0.11
N GLY A 188 10.16 14.03 -0.31
CA GLY A 188 8.87 14.00 0.40
C GLY A 188 8.99 13.42 1.81
N ALA A 189 9.81 12.39 2.02
CA ALA A 189 10.10 11.84 3.33
C ALA A 189 10.77 12.87 4.24
N ALA A 190 11.84 13.52 3.76
CA ALA A 190 12.56 14.55 4.52
C ALA A 190 11.62 15.70 4.91
N ALA A 191 10.80 16.19 3.99
CA ALA A 191 9.82 17.25 4.25
C ALA A 191 8.75 16.84 5.28
N ALA A 192 8.44 15.54 5.36
CA ALA A 192 7.47 14.98 6.32
C ALA A 192 8.08 14.58 7.68
N GLY A 193 9.37 14.82 7.92
CA GLY A 193 10.08 14.39 9.13
C GLY A 193 10.23 12.87 9.23
N LEU A 194 10.31 12.20 8.07
CA LEU A 194 10.51 10.76 7.95
C LEU A 194 11.88 10.44 7.35
N THR A 195 12.49 9.37 7.82
CA THR A 195 13.78 8.85 7.31
C THR A 195 13.55 7.48 6.66
N PRO A 196 13.97 7.27 5.40
CA PRO A 196 13.95 5.96 4.78
C PRO A 196 14.89 4.99 5.50
N LEU A 197 14.38 3.81 5.80
CA LEU A 197 15.11 2.70 6.43
C LEU A 197 15.46 1.62 5.42
N ARG A 198 14.54 1.38 4.49
CA ARG A 198 14.70 0.37 3.44
C ARG A 198 13.99 0.82 2.16
N ARG A 199 14.61 0.49 1.03
CA ARG A 199 14.04 0.59 -0.31
C ARG A 199 14.09 -0.78 -0.97
N LEU A 200 12.97 -1.28 -1.45
CA LEU A 200 12.86 -2.51 -2.24
C LEU A 200 12.49 -2.15 -3.68
N ASP A 201 13.41 -2.36 -4.63
CA ASP A 201 13.19 -2.11 -6.04
C ASP A 201 12.50 -3.31 -6.70
N ALA A 202 11.31 -3.11 -7.26
CA ALA A 202 10.51 -4.14 -7.92
C ALA A 202 10.84 -4.23 -9.42
N ILE A 203 11.49 -5.31 -9.81
CA ILE A 203 11.99 -5.60 -11.16
C ILE A 203 11.11 -6.67 -11.80
N PRO A 204 10.45 -6.38 -12.94
CA PRO A 204 9.49 -7.30 -13.55
C PRO A 204 10.15 -8.57 -14.09
N ARG A 205 11.39 -8.43 -14.60
CA ARG A 205 12.19 -9.52 -15.16
C ARG A 205 13.68 -9.22 -14.98
N GLU A 206 14.47 -10.24 -14.77
CA GLU A 206 15.92 -10.15 -14.70
C GLU A 206 16.49 -9.34 -15.88
N GLY A 207 17.42 -8.42 -15.59
CA GLY A 207 18.01 -7.51 -16.58
C GLY A 207 17.15 -6.28 -16.90
N ALA A 208 15.88 -6.22 -16.50
CA ALA A 208 15.03 -5.03 -16.67
C ALA A 208 15.26 -3.98 -15.59
N GLN A 209 14.82 -2.74 -15.86
CA GLN A 209 14.81 -1.68 -14.86
C GLN A 209 13.63 -1.91 -13.87
N ALA A 210 13.78 -1.41 -12.65
CA ALA A 210 12.70 -1.41 -11.68
C ALA A 210 11.52 -0.55 -12.17
N LEU A 211 10.30 -1.03 -11.94
CA LEU A 211 9.07 -0.30 -12.28
C LEU A 211 8.64 0.62 -11.15
N PHE A 212 8.73 0.14 -9.93
CA PHE A 212 8.42 0.89 -8.72
C PHE A 212 9.33 0.44 -7.59
N SER A 213 9.37 1.23 -6.52
CA SER A 213 10.07 0.90 -5.29
C SER A 213 9.10 0.96 -4.11
N VAL A 214 9.26 0.06 -3.15
CA VAL A 214 8.56 0.13 -1.87
C VAL A 214 9.54 0.65 -0.82
N TRP A 215 9.14 1.71 -0.13
CA TRP A 215 9.93 2.39 0.89
C TRP A 215 9.38 2.10 2.27
N THR A 216 10.24 1.66 3.18
CA THR A 216 9.95 1.58 4.62
C THR A 216 10.61 2.76 5.31
N LEU A 217 9.84 3.50 6.10
CA LEU A 217 10.29 4.74 6.74
C LEU A 217 9.96 4.71 8.25
N GLY A 218 10.73 5.45 9.02
CA GLY A 218 10.45 5.76 10.42
C GLY A 218 10.47 7.26 10.65
N ARG A 219 9.97 7.73 11.79
CA ARG A 219 10.10 9.14 12.18
C ARG A 219 11.58 9.48 12.40
N THR A 220 12.04 10.56 11.81
CA THR A 220 13.45 11.01 11.92
C THR A 220 13.87 11.18 13.38
N LEU A 221 12.98 11.70 14.24
CA LEU A 221 13.25 11.93 15.66
C LEU A 221 13.42 10.65 16.49
N ASP A 222 12.98 9.50 15.98
CA ASP A 222 13.04 8.20 16.66
C ASP A 222 14.26 7.37 16.25
N LEU A 223 15.11 7.90 15.34
CA LEU A 223 16.18 7.16 14.70
C LEU A 223 17.54 7.79 14.97
N PRO A 224 18.63 6.99 15.00
CA PRO A 224 19.98 7.51 15.04
C PRO A 224 20.28 8.41 13.84
N PRO A 225 21.05 9.50 14.03
CA PRO A 225 21.38 10.43 12.94
C PRO A 225 22.12 9.77 11.75
N GLU A 226 22.86 8.71 12.01
CA GLU A 226 23.64 7.93 11.03
C GLU A 226 22.81 6.85 10.33
N THR A 227 21.48 6.83 10.48
CA THR A 227 20.62 5.83 9.86
C THR A 227 20.78 5.82 8.34
N VAL A 228 21.15 4.67 7.79
CA VAL A 228 21.35 4.44 6.36
C VAL A 228 20.19 3.65 5.79
N CYS A 229 19.69 4.07 4.63
CA CYS A 229 18.65 3.33 3.90
C CYS A 229 19.25 2.09 3.22
N ALA A 230 18.82 0.90 3.66
CA ALA A 230 19.15 -0.35 2.96
C ALA A 230 18.42 -0.42 1.61
N THR A 231 19.11 -0.92 0.57
CA THR A 231 18.50 -1.10 -0.76
C THR A 231 18.57 -2.56 -1.16
N ASP A 232 17.38 -3.11 -1.49
CA ASP A 232 17.19 -4.48 -1.93
C ASP A 232 16.45 -4.56 -3.27
N ARG A 233 16.40 -5.75 -3.87
CA ARG A 233 15.76 -6.00 -5.14
C ARG A 233 14.79 -7.17 -5.06
N PHE A 234 13.62 -6.98 -5.64
CA PHE A 234 12.66 -8.04 -5.88
C PHE A 234 12.55 -8.25 -7.39
N VAL A 235 12.97 -9.42 -7.88
CA VAL A 235 12.88 -9.80 -9.29
C VAL A 235 11.71 -10.78 -9.44
N ALA A 236 10.69 -10.42 -10.22
CA ALA A 236 9.50 -11.25 -10.35
C ALA A 236 9.69 -12.47 -11.27
N ARG A 237 10.49 -12.32 -12.33
CA ARG A 237 10.82 -13.37 -13.30
C ARG A 237 12.31 -13.39 -13.61
N ASP A 238 12.85 -14.58 -13.81
CA ASP A 238 14.23 -14.77 -14.27
C ASP A 238 14.39 -14.46 -15.78
N ALA A 239 15.58 -14.69 -16.32
CA ALA A 239 15.91 -14.48 -17.72
C ALA A 239 15.03 -15.32 -18.68
N ASP A 240 14.65 -16.52 -18.26
CA ASP A 240 13.80 -17.45 -19.04
C ASP A 240 12.30 -17.12 -18.88
N GLY A 241 11.94 -16.10 -18.10
CA GLY A 241 10.57 -15.68 -17.87
C GLY A 241 9.82 -16.49 -16.81
N GLN A 242 10.51 -17.42 -16.12
CA GLN A 242 9.94 -18.19 -15.03
C GLN A 242 9.83 -17.37 -13.76
N ARG A 243 8.89 -17.72 -12.88
CA ARG A 243 8.75 -17.06 -11.57
C ARG A 243 9.95 -17.39 -10.69
N THR A 244 10.57 -16.36 -10.13
CA THR A 244 11.73 -16.52 -9.23
C THR A 244 11.34 -17.17 -7.89
N SER A 245 12.32 -17.59 -7.12
CA SER A 245 12.11 -18.03 -5.72
C SER A 245 11.54 -16.92 -4.85
N ALA A 246 11.98 -15.68 -5.03
CA ALA A 246 11.44 -14.51 -4.33
C ALA A 246 9.95 -14.29 -4.63
N TYR A 247 9.53 -14.43 -5.88
CA TYR A 247 8.11 -14.32 -6.23
C TYR A 247 7.28 -15.45 -5.60
N ARG A 248 7.79 -16.69 -5.61
CA ARG A 248 7.11 -17.82 -4.96
C ARG A 248 7.02 -17.63 -3.44
N ALA A 249 8.10 -17.17 -2.80
CA ALA A 249 8.11 -16.86 -1.37
C ALA A 249 7.09 -15.79 -1.00
N LEU A 250 6.99 -14.71 -1.80
CA LEU A 250 5.99 -13.66 -1.62
C LEU A 250 4.55 -14.21 -1.69
N ARG A 251 4.27 -15.10 -2.63
CA ARG A 251 2.96 -15.75 -2.73
C ARG A 251 2.67 -16.66 -1.52
N SER A 252 3.65 -17.46 -1.13
CA SER A 252 3.54 -18.33 0.05
C SER A 252 3.36 -17.52 1.34
N PHE A 253 3.99 -16.35 1.46
CA PHE A 253 3.79 -15.46 2.62
C PHE A 253 2.31 -15.08 2.80
N PHE A 254 1.59 -14.86 1.71
CA PHE A 254 0.15 -14.53 1.75
C PHE A 254 -0.77 -15.74 1.55
N ASP A 255 -0.25 -16.97 1.64
CA ASP A 255 -1.01 -18.19 1.43
C ASP A 255 -1.81 -18.17 0.11
N LEU A 256 -1.23 -17.56 -0.92
CA LEU A 256 -1.76 -17.56 -2.27
C LEU A 256 -1.38 -18.87 -2.96
N ASP A 257 -2.37 -19.68 -3.32
CA ASP A 257 -2.12 -20.92 -4.06
C ASP A 257 -1.22 -20.67 -5.28
N PRO A 258 -0.23 -21.53 -5.53
CA PRO A 258 0.46 -21.52 -6.81
C PRO A 258 -0.60 -21.72 -7.90
N ARG A 259 -0.69 -20.78 -8.85
CA ARG A 259 -1.53 -21.05 -10.03
C ARG A 259 -1.04 -22.36 -10.63
N PRO A 260 -1.93 -23.33 -10.93
CA PRO A 260 -1.52 -24.50 -11.68
C PRO A 260 -0.82 -24.02 -12.96
N PRO A 261 0.19 -24.73 -13.46
CA PRO A 261 0.79 -24.40 -14.73
C PRO A 261 -0.35 -24.30 -15.75
N HIS A 262 -0.42 -23.18 -16.47
CA HIS A 262 -1.34 -23.10 -17.59
C HIS A 262 -0.94 -24.21 -18.55
N ASP A 263 -1.78 -25.22 -18.70
CA ASP A 263 -1.68 -26.14 -19.82
C ASP A 263 -1.72 -25.27 -21.07
N ILE A 264 -0.56 -25.17 -21.71
CA ILE A 264 -0.44 -24.57 -23.05
C ILE A 264 -0.97 -25.64 -23.99
N THR A 265 -2.26 -25.58 -24.28
CA THR A 265 -2.85 -26.25 -25.45
C THR A 265 -2.91 -25.27 -26.59
#